data_7b041ae949769f89ed68ed68b6180291
#
_entry.id   7b041ae949769f89ed68ed68b6180291
#
_cell.length_a   1.000
_cell.length_b   1.000
_cell.length_c   1.000
_cell.angle_alpha   90.00
_cell.angle_beta   90.00
_cell.angle_gamma   90.00
#
_symmetry.space_group_name_H-M   'P 1'
#
loop_
_entity.id
_entity.type
_entity.pdbx_description
1 polymer ?
#
loop_
_entity_poly.entity_id
_entity_poly.type
_entity_poly.pdbx_seq_one_letter_code
_entity_poly.pdbx_strand_id
1 'polypeptide(L)'
;MIRIRRGLDVPIAGAPEQLIHDGPRVRTVGVLGPDFLGLKPGMSIQAGERVAKGQTLFTDRKAPGICYTAPVAGRIASINRGERRALQSVVIDAEGDEEILFDRVEPSDLDGLTREQVADNLQRSGLWVAFRTRPFSKVPVPGSVPAAIFVTAIDSHPLSANPAVVLRDAHADFENGIRLLGRLTDGRVWVITRPDAGIPAGTGHAASFAGPHPAGLPGTHIHHLDPASETRTIWHVGYQDVVAIGRLFTTGRLHSERVVALGGPRTRFRGAIPRGSEGLAEALLARPELARRRGEDAALVYLLGR
;
A
#
# COMPACT_ATOMS: atom_id res chain seq x y z
N MET A 1 -9.54 23.21 7.54
CA MET A 1 -8.19 23.23 6.93
C MET A 1 -7.14 23.51 7.99
N ILE A 2 -6.09 22.70 8.04
CA ILE A 2 -4.95 22.87 8.95
C ILE A 2 -3.72 23.24 8.11
N ARG A 3 -3.01 24.29 8.51
CA ARG A 3 -1.82 24.76 7.79
C ARG A 3 -0.55 24.51 8.60
N ILE A 4 0.32 23.65 8.06
CA ILE A 4 1.65 23.41 8.61
C ILE A 4 2.55 24.58 8.19
N ARG A 5 3.12 25.26 9.17
CA ARG A 5 3.96 26.45 8.96
C ARG A 5 5.46 26.14 9.01
N ARG A 6 5.84 25.08 9.72
CA ARG A 6 7.25 24.66 9.90
C ARG A 6 7.47 23.36 9.11
N GLY A 7 8.46 23.36 8.26
CA GLY A 7 8.80 22.22 7.42
C GLY A 7 9.74 22.62 6.31
N LEU A 8 10.07 21.68 5.44
CA LEU A 8 10.99 21.90 4.34
C LEU A 8 10.54 21.08 3.12
N ASP A 9 10.29 21.76 2.02
CA ASP A 9 10.17 21.11 0.72
C ASP A 9 11.55 21.06 0.08
N VAL A 10 12.05 19.86 -0.18
CA VAL A 10 13.36 19.68 -0.83
C VAL A 10 13.22 20.00 -2.32
N PRO A 11 13.92 21.03 -2.85
CA PRO A 11 13.75 21.47 -4.24
C PRO A 11 14.51 20.54 -5.19
N ILE A 12 13.94 19.36 -5.48
CA ILE A 12 14.48 18.43 -6.47
C ILE A 12 13.85 18.74 -7.82
N ALA A 13 14.71 18.99 -8.83
CA ALA A 13 14.26 19.20 -10.21
C ALA A 13 13.73 17.91 -10.84
N GLY A 14 12.89 18.02 -11.87
CA GLY A 14 12.36 16.87 -12.61
C GLY A 14 11.13 16.26 -11.97
N ALA A 15 10.16 17.11 -11.58
CA ALA A 15 8.85 16.63 -11.13
C ALA A 15 8.22 15.71 -12.18
N PRO A 16 7.55 14.61 -11.76
CA PRO A 16 6.87 13.72 -12.69
C PRO A 16 5.71 14.45 -13.37
N GLU A 17 5.47 14.13 -14.63
CA GLU A 17 4.23 14.50 -15.27
C GLU A 17 3.07 13.88 -14.49
N GLN A 18 2.02 14.68 -14.24
CA GLN A 18 0.85 14.17 -13.51
C GLN A 18 -0.12 13.48 -14.48
N LEU A 19 0.42 12.53 -15.25
CA LEU A 19 -0.27 11.65 -16.19
C LEU A 19 0.05 10.20 -15.87
N ILE A 20 -0.96 9.34 -15.90
CA ILE A 20 -0.78 7.91 -15.70
C ILE A 20 -0.50 7.28 -17.07
N HIS A 21 0.57 6.53 -17.14
CA HIS A 21 0.96 5.75 -18.31
C HIS A 21 0.96 4.27 -17.95
N ASP A 22 0.70 3.41 -18.93
CA ASP A 22 0.85 1.97 -18.75
C ASP A 22 2.32 1.64 -18.44
N GLY A 23 2.52 0.93 -17.36
CA GLY A 23 3.85 0.46 -16.96
C GLY A 23 4.32 -0.74 -17.79
N PRO A 24 5.62 -1.08 -17.76
CA PRO A 24 6.12 -2.29 -18.36
C PRO A 24 5.53 -3.53 -17.67
N ARG A 25 5.46 -4.64 -18.41
CA ARG A 25 5.05 -5.92 -17.82
C ARG A 25 6.04 -6.31 -16.72
N VAL A 26 5.53 -6.50 -15.52
CA VAL A 26 6.32 -6.95 -14.38
C VAL A 26 6.72 -8.41 -14.60
N ARG A 27 8.02 -8.70 -14.50
CA ARG A 27 8.58 -10.05 -14.65
C ARG A 27 8.89 -10.71 -13.32
N THR A 28 9.29 -9.91 -12.33
CA THR A 28 9.69 -10.39 -11.01
C THR A 28 9.14 -9.49 -9.93
N VAL A 29 8.63 -10.07 -8.86
CA VAL A 29 8.07 -9.35 -7.71
C VAL A 29 8.68 -9.86 -6.43
N GLY A 30 9.06 -8.94 -5.52
CA GLY A 30 9.60 -9.27 -4.21
C GLY A 30 8.66 -8.85 -3.08
N VAL A 31 8.38 -9.75 -2.15
CA VAL A 31 7.77 -9.44 -0.86
C VAL A 31 8.87 -9.34 0.18
N LEU A 32 9.06 -8.15 0.76
CA LEU A 32 10.18 -7.86 1.64
C LEU A 32 9.81 -8.06 3.12
N GLY A 33 10.59 -8.89 3.83
CA GLY A 33 10.42 -9.08 5.27
C GLY A 33 10.63 -7.81 6.11
N PRO A 34 11.64 -6.96 5.81
CA PRO A 34 11.90 -5.71 6.54
C PRO A 34 10.77 -4.68 6.50
N ASP A 35 9.83 -4.77 5.56
CA ASP A 35 8.68 -3.86 5.48
C ASP A 35 7.67 -4.10 6.62
N PHE A 36 7.79 -5.24 7.32
CA PHE A 36 6.88 -5.65 8.39
C PHE A 36 7.61 -5.72 9.74
N LEU A 37 7.51 -4.66 10.50
CA LEU A 37 8.22 -4.50 11.77
C LEU A 37 7.88 -5.62 12.78
N GLY A 38 8.90 -6.37 13.15
CA GLY A 38 8.78 -7.43 14.15
C GLY A 38 8.18 -8.75 13.65
N LEU A 39 8.02 -8.91 12.33
CA LEU A 39 7.52 -10.12 11.67
C LEU A 39 8.31 -11.39 12.12
N LYS A 40 7.55 -12.43 12.44
CA LYS A 40 8.09 -13.80 12.67
C LYS A 40 7.44 -14.76 11.67
N PRO A 41 7.98 -14.90 10.45
CA PRO A 41 7.29 -15.62 9.38
C PRO A 41 7.20 -17.13 9.65
N GLY A 42 6.00 -17.67 9.46
CA GLY A 42 5.73 -19.08 9.26
C GLY A 42 5.51 -19.34 7.78
N MET A 43 6.51 -19.89 7.09
CA MET A 43 6.44 -20.09 5.63
C MET A 43 5.44 -21.19 5.29
N SER A 44 4.63 -20.93 4.27
CA SER A 44 3.65 -21.87 3.68
C SER A 44 4.07 -22.37 2.30
N ILE A 45 5.22 -21.88 1.79
CA ILE A 45 5.72 -22.16 0.43
C ILE A 45 7.22 -22.50 0.45
N GLN A 46 7.68 -23.10 -0.65
CA GLN A 46 9.08 -23.43 -0.90
C GLN A 46 9.58 -22.82 -2.23
N ALA A 47 10.91 -22.70 -2.36
CA ALA A 47 11.51 -22.26 -3.62
C ALA A 47 11.20 -23.30 -4.74
N GLY A 48 10.90 -22.80 -5.92
CA GLY A 48 10.49 -23.59 -7.07
C GLY A 48 8.99 -23.90 -7.16
N GLU A 49 8.22 -23.66 -6.09
CA GLU A 49 6.76 -23.88 -6.05
C GLU A 49 6.01 -22.84 -6.91
N ARG A 50 4.94 -23.27 -7.58
CA ARG A 50 4.00 -22.35 -8.23
C ARG A 50 3.01 -21.80 -7.23
N VAL A 51 2.69 -20.53 -7.36
CA VAL A 51 1.70 -19.85 -6.54
C VAL A 51 0.71 -19.08 -7.40
N ALA A 52 -0.55 -19.07 -6.98
CA ALA A 52 -1.57 -18.20 -7.53
C ALA A 52 -1.51 -16.82 -6.88
N LYS A 53 -1.95 -15.78 -7.58
CA LYS A 53 -2.17 -14.45 -7.00
C LYS A 53 -3.16 -14.55 -5.82
N GLY A 54 -2.83 -13.95 -4.69
CA GLY A 54 -3.62 -14.08 -3.46
C GLY A 54 -3.32 -15.33 -2.61
N GLN A 55 -2.52 -16.28 -3.09
CA GLN A 55 -2.10 -17.43 -2.29
C GLN A 55 -1.21 -17.02 -1.14
N THR A 56 -1.42 -17.60 0.04
CA THR A 56 -0.61 -17.31 1.23
C THR A 56 0.82 -17.80 1.07
N LEU A 57 1.76 -16.88 1.15
CA LEU A 57 3.21 -17.14 1.13
C LEU A 57 3.72 -17.49 2.54
N PHE A 58 3.28 -16.74 3.52
CA PHE A 58 3.61 -16.95 4.94
C PHE A 58 2.59 -16.23 5.83
N THR A 59 2.60 -16.61 7.11
CA THR A 59 1.82 -15.96 8.17
C THR A 59 2.75 -15.40 9.24
N ASP A 60 2.26 -14.50 10.10
CA ASP A 60 3.02 -14.06 11.26
C ASP A 60 2.71 -14.96 12.48
N ARG A 61 3.73 -15.64 13.00
CA ARG A 61 3.59 -16.50 14.19
C ARG A 61 3.23 -15.73 15.46
N LYS A 62 3.48 -14.41 15.49
CA LYS A 62 3.13 -13.55 16.62
C LYS A 62 1.72 -12.96 16.53
N ALA A 63 1.15 -12.95 15.34
CA ALA A 63 -0.19 -12.46 15.05
C ALA A 63 -0.92 -13.47 14.15
N PRO A 64 -1.35 -14.62 14.68
CA PRO A 64 -2.07 -15.63 13.92
C PRO A 64 -3.30 -15.05 13.23
N GLY A 65 -3.58 -15.52 12.01
CA GLY A 65 -4.69 -15.04 11.18
C GLY A 65 -4.27 -14.06 10.08
N ILE A 66 -3.15 -13.35 10.22
CA ILE A 66 -2.65 -12.46 9.16
C ILE A 66 -1.91 -13.27 8.11
N CYS A 67 -2.44 -13.25 6.88
CA CYS A 67 -1.79 -13.83 5.72
C CYS A 67 -0.97 -12.78 4.97
N TYR A 68 0.19 -13.18 4.49
CA TYR A 68 1.01 -12.42 3.54
C TYR A 68 0.95 -13.16 2.21
N THR A 69 0.29 -12.57 1.24
CA THR A 69 -0.13 -13.26 0.02
C THR A 69 0.71 -12.86 -1.18
N ALA A 70 0.72 -13.72 -2.20
CA ALA A 70 1.38 -13.46 -3.47
C ALA A 70 0.67 -12.32 -4.23
N PRO A 71 1.36 -11.24 -4.60
CA PRO A 71 0.76 -10.15 -5.37
C PRO A 71 0.56 -10.49 -6.84
N VAL A 72 1.19 -11.55 -7.33
CA VAL A 72 1.08 -12.06 -8.71
C VAL A 72 1.08 -13.59 -8.69
N ALA A 73 0.54 -14.20 -9.76
CA ALA A 73 0.77 -15.61 -10.05
C ALA A 73 2.20 -15.83 -10.54
N GLY A 74 2.77 -16.99 -10.27
CA GLY A 74 4.11 -17.29 -10.76
C GLY A 74 4.80 -18.44 -10.03
N ARG A 75 6.12 -18.45 -10.11
CA ARG A 75 6.99 -19.43 -9.45
C ARG A 75 7.86 -18.74 -8.38
N ILE A 76 7.97 -19.33 -7.23
CA ILE A 76 8.88 -18.86 -6.18
C ILE A 76 10.33 -19.04 -6.65
N ALA A 77 10.97 -17.95 -7.08
CA ALA A 77 12.36 -17.96 -7.54
C ALA A 77 13.32 -18.17 -6.37
N SER A 78 13.10 -17.44 -5.27
CA SER A 78 13.94 -17.57 -4.08
C SER A 78 13.23 -17.13 -2.80
N ILE A 79 13.71 -17.66 -1.67
CA ILE A 79 13.35 -17.23 -0.31
C ILE A 79 14.66 -16.83 0.38
N ASN A 80 14.91 -15.53 0.43
CA ASN A 80 16.16 -15.00 0.95
C ASN A 80 16.06 -14.75 2.45
N ARG A 81 17.08 -15.19 3.18
CA ARG A 81 17.18 -15.05 4.63
C ARG A 81 18.49 -14.39 5.01
N GLY A 82 18.44 -13.45 5.94
CA GLY A 82 19.59 -12.79 6.52
C GLY A 82 20.05 -13.42 7.85
N GLU A 83 20.74 -12.62 8.63
CA GLU A 83 21.20 -13.01 9.96
C GLU A 83 20.07 -13.54 10.83
N ARG A 84 20.37 -14.54 11.67
CA ARG A 84 19.40 -15.21 12.55
C ARG A 84 18.17 -15.73 11.81
N ARG A 85 18.30 -16.05 10.51
CA ARG A 85 17.25 -16.55 9.63
C ARG A 85 16.08 -15.55 9.45
N ALA A 86 16.31 -14.24 9.66
CA ALA A 86 15.30 -13.22 9.37
C ALA A 86 14.94 -13.25 7.89
N LEU A 87 13.65 -13.17 7.57
CA LEU A 87 13.19 -13.10 6.19
C LEU A 87 13.67 -11.78 5.58
N GLN A 88 14.42 -11.87 4.48
CA GLN A 88 14.79 -10.72 3.67
C GLN A 88 13.76 -10.49 2.57
N SER A 89 13.51 -11.51 1.76
CA SER A 89 12.53 -11.42 0.69
C SER A 89 12.03 -12.80 0.26
N VAL A 90 10.82 -12.82 -0.30
CA VAL A 90 10.29 -13.88 -1.16
C VAL A 90 10.22 -13.30 -2.56
N VAL A 91 10.91 -13.90 -3.52
CA VAL A 91 10.96 -13.46 -4.91
C VAL A 91 10.10 -14.39 -5.76
N ILE A 92 9.24 -13.81 -6.59
CA ILE A 92 8.30 -14.53 -7.47
C ILE A 92 8.59 -14.11 -8.90
N ASP A 93 8.93 -15.07 -9.77
CA ASP A 93 8.94 -14.85 -11.21
C ASP A 93 7.49 -14.91 -11.71
N ALA A 94 7.00 -13.77 -12.23
CA ALA A 94 5.61 -13.60 -12.62
C ALA A 94 5.28 -14.42 -13.87
N GLU A 95 4.39 -15.40 -13.73
CA GLU A 95 4.01 -16.33 -14.80
C GLU A 95 2.56 -16.81 -14.58
N GLY A 96 1.74 -16.73 -15.63
CA GLY A 96 0.32 -17.13 -15.53
C GLY A 96 -0.57 -16.03 -14.95
N ASP A 97 -1.82 -16.38 -14.73
CA ASP A 97 -2.89 -15.49 -14.28
C ASP A 97 -3.82 -16.16 -13.24
N GLU A 98 -3.38 -17.29 -12.69
CA GLU A 98 -4.13 -18.02 -11.67
C GLU A 98 -4.30 -17.15 -10.42
N GLU A 99 -5.51 -17.07 -9.88
CA GLU A 99 -5.79 -16.26 -8.70
C GLU A 99 -6.71 -16.95 -7.70
N ILE A 100 -6.54 -16.62 -6.44
CA ILE A 100 -7.46 -16.98 -5.36
C ILE A 100 -8.58 -15.94 -5.32
N LEU A 101 -9.82 -16.40 -5.33
CA LEU A 101 -10.97 -15.54 -5.13
C LEU A 101 -11.31 -15.41 -3.65
N PHE A 102 -11.69 -14.23 -3.25
CA PHE A 102 -12.10 -13.85 -1.91
C PHE A 102 -13.59 -13.52 -1.86
N ASP A 103 -14.12 -13.24 -0.68
CA ASP A 103 -15.53 -12.93 -0.51
C ASP A 103 -15.87 -11.63 -1.25
N ARG A 104 -16.92 -11.74 -2.08
CA ARG A 104 -17.46 -10.65 -2.87
C ARG A 104 -18.83 -10.26 -2.32
N VAL A 105 -19.11 -8.97 -2.33
CA VAL A 105 -20.38 -8.38 -1.90
C VAL A 105 -20.79 -7.30 -2.90
N GLU A 106 -22.09 -7.21 -3.18
CA GLU A 106 -22.57 -6.12 -4.02
C GLU A 106 -22.38 -4.75 -3.30
N PRO A 107 -22.09 -3.67 -4.04
CA PRO A 107 -21.84 -2.36 -3.43
C PRO A 107 -22.98 -1.86 -2.52
N SER A 108 -24.24 -2.23 -2.80
CA SER A 108 -25.40 -1.92 -1.96
C SER A 108 -25.33 -2.53 -0.56
N ASP A 109 -24.67 -3.67 -0.43
CA ASP A 109 -24.71 -4.50 0.77
C ASP A 109 -23.48 -4.33 1.68
N LEU A 110 -22.51 -3.51 1.25
CA LEU A 110 -21.28 -3.25 2.00
C LEU A 110 -21.53 -2.74 3.42
N ASP A 111 -22.56 -1.92 3.62
CA ASP A 111 -22.91 -1.37 4.93
C ASP A 111 -23.55 -2.40 5.87
N GLY A 112 -24.00 -3.53 5.33
CA GLY A 112 -24.53 -4.67 6.10
C GLY A 112 -23.46 -5.60 6.66
N LEU A 113 -22.20 -5.46 6.23
CA LEU A 113 -21.12 -6.32 6.71
C LEU A 113 -20.77 -6.05 8.17
N THR A 114 -20.51 -7.12 8.92
CA THR A 114 -19.98 -7.01 10.28
C THR A 114 -18.49 -6.69 10.26
N ARG A 115 -17.95 -6.21 11.38
CA ARG A 115 -16.53 -5.97 11.56
C ARG A 115 -15.70 -7.23 11.32
N GLU A 116 -16.17 -8.36 11.83
CA GLU A 116 -15.51 -9.65 11.74
C GLU A 116 -15.42 -10.12 10.28
N GLN A 117 -16.50 -9.96 9.50
CA GLN A 117 -16.50 -10.31 8.07
C GLN A 117 -15.51 -9.46 7.28
N VAL A 118 -15.48 -8.14 7.56
CA VAL A 118 -14.52 -7.24 6.90
C VAL A 118 -13.08 -7.59 7.31
N ALA A 119 -12.83 -7.78 8.59
CA ALA A 119 -11.51 -8.11 9.10
C ALA A 119 -11.00 -9.46 8.57
N ASP A 120 -11.83 -10.49 8.56
CA ASP A 120 -11.48 -11.83 8.07
C ASP A 120 -11.08 -11.79 6.59
N ASN A 121 -11.89 -11.18 5.74
CA ASN A 121 -11.58 -11.08 4.31
C ASN A 121 -10.29 -10.30 4.05
N LEU A 122 -10.03 -9.20 4.78
CA LEU A 122 -8.78 -8.45 4.70
C LEU A 122 -7.56 -9.25 5.20
N GLN A 123 -7.72 -10.05 6.25
CA GLN A 123 -6.65 -10.89 6.80
C GLN A 123 -6.28 -12.01 5.84
N ARG A 124 -7.27 -12.72 5.29
CA ARG A 124 -7.07 -13.80 4.32
C ARG A 124 -6.47 -13.32 3.01
N SER A 125 -6.92 -12.17 2.51
CA SER A 125 -6.42 -11.60 1.25
C SER A 125 -5.03 -10.99 1.36
N GLY A 126 -4.54 -10.76 2.58
CA GLY A 126 -3.28 -10.06 2.82
C GLY A 126 -3.38 -8.53 2.79
N LEU A 127 -4.54 -7.93 2.54
CA LEU A 127 -4.70 -6.47 2.57
C LEU A 127 -4.68 -5.90 3.99
N TRP A 128 -4.86 -6.73 5.01
CA TRP A 128 -4.71 -6.31 6.41
C TRP A 128 -3.34 -5.70 6.71
N VAL A 129 -2.30 -6.14 6.02
CA VAL A 129 -0.94 -5.63 6.21
C VAL A 129 -0.71 -4.21 5.67
N ALA A 130 -1.70 -3.63 4.98
CA ALA A 130 -1.66 -2.22 4.56
C ALA A 130 -1.84 -1.26 5.74
N PHE A 131 -2.51 -1.68 6.79
CA PHE A 131 -2.69 -0.86 7.99
C PHE A 131 -1.41 -0.75 8.80
N ARG A 132 -1.23 0.43 9.40
CA ARG A 132 -0.18 0.69 10.39
C ARG A 132 -0.78 1.34 11.62
N THR A 133 -0.38 0.86 12.79
CA THR A 133 -0.80 1.43 14.07
C THR A 133 0.01 2.66 14.45
N ARG A 134 -0.60 3.55 15.22
CA ARG A 134 0.10 4.56 16.02
C ARG A 134 -0.36 4.41 17.48
N PRO A 135 0.59 4.33 18.43
CA PRO A 135 2.04 4.34 18.28
C PRO A 135 2.59 3.06 17.60
N PHE A 136 3.93 3.02 17.35
CA PHE A 136 4.79 1.89 16.95
C PHE A 136 4.77 1.45 15.49
N SER A 137 3.88 1.93 14.62
CA SER A 137 3.85 1.63 13.17
C SER A 137 3.87 0.13 12.83
N LYS A 138 3.18 -0.70 13.62
CA LYS A 138 3.04 -2.13 13.41
C LYS A 138 1.78 -2.44 12.60
N VAL A 139 1.73 -3.63 12.00
CA VAL A 139 0.48 -4.20 11.50
C VAL A 139 -0.45 -4.43 12.69
N PRO A 140 -1.73 -4.07 12.63
CA PRO A 140 -2.66 -4.29 13.73
C PRO A 140 -2.80 -5.77 14.07
N VAL A 141 -2.91 -6.07 15.35
CA VAL A 141 -3.18 -7.45 15.81
C VAL A 141 -4.65 -7.80 15.46
N PRO A 142 -4.94 -9.01 14.95
CA PRO A 142 -6.31 -9.45 14.73
C PRO A 142 -7.19 -9.29 15.95
N GLY A 143 -8.45 -8.84 15.73
CA GLY A 143 -9.39 -8.54 16.81
C GLY A 143 -9.20 -7.20 17.50
N SER A 144 -8.12 -6.46 17.23
CA SER A 144 -7.97 -5.10 17.75
C SER A 144 -8.86 -4.10 17.01
N VAL A 145 -9.36 -3.09 17.74
CA VAL A 145 -10.24 -2.04 17.20
C VAL A 145 -9.54 -0.69 17.41
N PRO A 146 -9.31 0.10 16.35
CA PRO A 146 -8.70 1.42 16.50
C PRO A 146 -9.71 2.45 17.01
N ALA A 147 -9.23 3.45 17.71
CA ALA A 147 -10.06 4.60 18.11
C ALA A 147 -10.41 5.52 16.93
N ALA A 148 -9.62 5.49 15.86
CA ALA A 148 -9.90 6.13 14.57
C ALA A 148 -9.01 5.54 13.47
N ILE A 149 -9.42 5.74 12.21
CA ILE A 149 -8.63 5.34 11.03
C ILE A 149 -8.37 6.59 10.18
N PHE A 150 -7.12 6.77 9.75
CA PHE A 150 -6.70 7.87 8.89
C PHE A 150 -6.37 7.36 7.49
N VAL A 151 -7.10 7.83 6.50
CA VAL A 151 -6.82 7.63 5.08
C VAL A 151 -5.97 8.79 4.60
N THR A 152 -4.73 8.53 4.21
CA THR A 152 -3.81 9.55 3.72
C THR A 152 -3.94 9.67 2.20
N ALA A 153 -4.72 10.65 1.72
CA ALA A 153 -4.88 11.02 0.32
C ALA A 153 -4.21 12.37 0.00
N ILE A 154 -3.07 12.58 0.61
CA ILE A 154 -2.14 13.70 0.40
C ILE A 154 -0.71 13.16 0.50
N ASP A 155 0.17 13.68 -0.34
CA ASP A 155 1.60 13.38 -0.27
C ASP A 155 2.41 14.67 -0.34
N SER A 156 3.38 14.82 0.54
CA SER A 156 4.33 15.93 0.57
C SER A 156 5.77 15.47 0.42
N HIS A 157 6.01 14.21 0.02
CA HIS A 157 7.35 13.78 -0.35
C HIS A 157 7.78 14.43 -1.67
N PRO A 158 9.06 14.73 -1.85
CA PRO A 158 9.56 15.23 -3.12
C PRO A 158 9.19 14.29 -4.28
N LEU A 159 8.78 14.86 -5.41
CA LEU A 159 8.46 14.15 -6.65
C LEU A 159 7.32 13.12 -6.54
N SER A 160 6.44 13.25 -5.55
CA SER A 160 5.31 12.34 -5.37
C SER A 160 4.23 12.50 -6.46
N ALA A 161 3.47 11.43 -6.68
CA ALA A 161 2.27 11.48 -7.50
C ALA A 161 1.18 12.30 -6.79
N ASN A 162 0.38 13.03 -7.58
CA ASN A 162 -0.80 13.70 -7.06
C ASN A 162 -1.92 12.67 -6.82
N PRO A 163 -2.39 12.46 -5.58
CA PRO A 163 -3.44 11.50 -5.28
C PRO A 163 -4.74 11.73 -6.06
N ALA A 164 -5.09 13.00 -6.38
CA ALA A 164 -6.27 13.31 -7.18
C ALA A 164 -6.18 12.78 -8.61
N VAL A 165 -4.98 12.72 -9.18
CA VAL A 165 -4.76 12.13 -10.50
C VAL A 165 -4.87 10.60 -10.44
N VAL A 166 -4.29 9.99 -9.40
CA VAL A 166 -4.30 8.54 -9.22
C VAL A 166 -5.72 8.02 -8.93
N LEU A 167 -6.52 8.78 -8.21
CA LEU A 167 -7.88 8.41 -7.83
C LEU A 167 -8.93 8.72 -8.91
N ARG A 168 -8.60 9.47 -9.96
CA ARG A 168 -9.57 9.97 -10.95
C ARG A 168 -10.54 8.89 -11.45
N ASP A 169 -10.02 7.74 -11.81
CA ASP A 169 -10.79 6.63 -12.38
C ASP A 169 -11.12 5.54 -11.34
N ALA A 170 -10.88 5.82 -10.06
CA ALA A 170 -11.05 4.86 -8.96
C ALA A 170 -11.89 5.42 -7.79
N HIS A 171 -12.67 6.49 -8.02
CA HIS A 171 -13.48 7.12 -6.98
C HIS A 171 -14.47 6.15 -6.33
N ALA A 172 -15.19 5.36 -7.14
CA ALA A 172 -16.15 4.39 -6.62
C ALA A 172 -15.50 3.33 -5.71
N ASP A 173 -14.36 2.78 -6.14
CA ASP A 173 -13.60 1.82 -5.34
C ASP A 173 -13.06 2.46 -4.06
N PHE A 174 -12.60 3.70 -4.14
CA PHE A 174 -12.11 4.46 -3.00
C PHE A 174 -13.22 4.71 -1.97
N GLU A 175 -14.41 5.15 -2.41
CA GLU A 175 -15.57 5.36 -1.54
C GLU A 175 -16.05 4.04 -0.91
N ASN A 176 -16.10 2.95 -1.67
CA ASN A 176 -16.41 1.62 -1.14
C ASN A 176 -15.37 1.19 -0.08
N GLY A 177 -14.10 1.48 -0.32
CA GLY A 177 -13.05 1.24 0.67
C GLY A 177 -13.28 2.04 1.96
N ILE A 178 -13.63 3.33 1.87
CA ILE A 178 -13.95 4.16 3.05
C ILE A 178 -15.13 3.61 3.85
N ARG A 179 -16.21 3.15 3.17
CA ARG A 179 -17.35 2.51 3.82
C ARG A 179 -16.92 1.28 4.63
N LEU A 180 -16.06 0.43 4.04
CA LEU A 180 -15.52 -0.76 4.70
C LEU A 180 -14.62 -0.40 5.91
N LEU A 181 -13.79 0.64 5.80
CA LEU A 181 -13.00 1.14 6.92
C LEU A 181 -13.90 1.57 8.10
N GLY A 182 -15.06 2.15 7.81
CA GLY A 182 -16.06 2.51 8.82
C GLY A 182 -16.57 1.30 9.62
N ARG A 183 -16.49 0.07 9.09
CA ARG A 183 -16.86 -1.16 9.82
C ARG A 183 -15.78 -1.60 10.82
N LEU A 184 -14.53 -1.17 10.62
CA LEU A 184 -13.39 -1.59 11.45
C LEU A 184 -13.19 -0.75 12.71
N THR A 185 -13.86 0.39 12.84
CA THR A 185 -13.73 1.31 13.99
C THR A 185 -15.09 1.77 14.49
N ASP A 186 -15.19 2.04 15.79
CA ASP A 186 -16.35 2.76 16.38
C ASP A 186 -16.13 4.28 16.34
N GLY A 187 -14.94 4.70 15.98
CA GLY A 187 -14.55 6.10 15.87
C GLY A 187 -14.69 6.65 14.46
N ARG A 188 -13.88 7.66 14.16
CA ARG A 188 -13.93 8.36 12.89
C ARG A 188 -12.98 7.74 11.86
N VAL A 189 -13.43 7.68 10.61
CA VAL A 189 -12.56 7.50 9.45
C VAL A 189 -12.26 8.89 8.88
N TRP A 190 -11.03 9.33 9.04
CA TRP A 190 -10.57 10.62 8.52
C TRP A 190 -10.03 10.45 7.09
N VAL A 191 -10.53 11.24 6.15
CA VAL A 191 -9.98 11.31 4.79
C VAL A 191 -9.21 12.62 4.65
N ILE A 192 -7.89 12.50 4.54
CA ILE A 192 -6.98 13.64 4.56
C ILE A 192 -6.51 13.97 3.15
N THR A 193 -6.77 15.19 2.72
CA THR A 193 -6.44 15.67 1.37
C THR A 193 -5.71 17.01 1.41
N ARG A 194 -5.20 17.45 0.25
CA ARG A 194 -4.90 18.87 0.05
C ARG A 194 -6.20 19.68 -0.05
N PRO A 195 -6.18 20.97 0.26
CA PRO A 195 -7.30 21.85 -0.09
C PRO A 195 -7.61 21.73 -1.59
N ASP A 196 -8.87 21.75 -1.92
CA ASP A 196 -9.38 21.76 -3.32
C ASP A 196 -8.90 20.57 -4.18
N ALA A 197 -8.55 19.44 -3.56
CA ALA A 197 -8.08 18.25 -4.27
C ALA A 197 -9.18 17.55 -5.08
N GLY A 198 -10.45 17.80 -4.81
CA GLY A 198 -11.57 17.14 -5.48
C GLY A 198 -11.70 15.65 -5.16
N ILE A 199 -11.05 15.16 -4.11
CA ILE A 199 -11.14 13.76 -3.67
C ILE A 199 -12.33 13.61 -2.73
N PRO A 200 -13.30 12.72 -3.02
CA PRO A 200 -14.45 12.51 -2.16
C PRO A 200 -14.05 11.85 -0.85
N ALA A 201 -14.69 12.29 0.23
CA ALA A 201 -14.52 11.62 1.54
C ALA A 201 -15.51 10.46 1.74
N GLY A 202 -16.50 10.30 0.86
CA GLY A 202 -17.56 9.30 1.01
C GLY A 202 -18.26 9.43 2.38
N THR A 203 -18.37 8.34 3.11
CA THR A 203 -18.92 8.31 4.48
C THR A 203 -17.90 8.75 5.55
N GLY A 204 -16.66 9.04 5.16
CA GLY A 204 -15.61 9.50 6.08
C GLY A 204 -15.69 10.98 6.41
N HIS A 205 -14.85 11.41 7.34
CA HIS A 205 -14.72 12.80 7.77
C HIS A 205 -13.60 13.48 6.99
N ALA A 206 -13.94 14.44 6.15
CA ALA A 206 -12.97 15.20 5.37
C ALA A 206 -12.15 16.15 6.27
N ALA A 207 -10.84 16.14 6.09
CA ALA A 207 -9.95 17.16 6.64
C ALA A 207 -8.86 17.50 5.62
N SER A 208 -8.47 18.78 5.54
CA SER A 208 -7.43 19.19 4.60
C SER A 208 -6.22 19.78 5.32
N PHE A 209 -5.05 19.41 4.78
CA PHE A 209 -3.75 19.91 5.24
C PHE A 209 -3.04 20.65 4.11
N ALA A 210 -2.40 21.76 4.45
CA ALA A 210 -1.61 22.57 3.54
C ALA A 210 -0.27 22.95 4.15
N GLY A 211 0.71 23.29 3.32
CA GLY A 211 2.03 23.70 3.75
C GLY A 211 3.13 22.73 3.29
N PRO A 212 4.39 22.98 3.70
CA PRO A 212 5.52 22.16 3.33
C PRO A 212 5.50 20.79 4.00
N HIS A 213 6.35 19.88 3.54
CA HIS A 213 6.61 18.64 4.27
C HIS A 213 6.98 18.98 5.75
N PRO A 214 6.31 18.37 6.75
CA PRO A 214 5.61 17.09 6.75
C PRO A 214 4.06 17.18 6.63
N ALA A 215 3.49 18.15 5.93
CA ALA A 215 2.03 18.30 5.80
C ALA A 215 1.32 17.04 5.27
N GLY A 216 2.00 16.20 4.49
CA GLY A 216 1.46 14.95 3.92
C GLY A 216 1.71 13.70 4.74
N LEU A 217 2.27 13.80 5.95
CA LEU A 217 2.58 12.62 6.76
C LEU A 217 1.41 12.22 7.68
N PRO A 218 1.07 10.92 7.77
CA PRO A 218 0.00 10.46 8.65
C PRO A 218 0.23 10.83 10.13
N GLY A 219 1.49 10.85 10.59
CA GLY A 219 1.83 11.28 11.96
C GLY A 219 1.43 12.74 12.25
N THR A 220 1.60 13.63 11.27
CA THR A 220 1.18 15.02 11.36
C THR A 220 -0.34 15.14 11.46
N HIS A 221 -1.06 14.37 10.63
CA HIS A 221 -2.53 14.38 10.62
C HIS A 221 -3.10 13.90 11.96
N ILE A 222 -2.60 12.75 12.43
CA ILE A 222 -3.02 12.13 13.69
C ILE A 222 -2.75 13.08 14.86
N HIS A 223 -1.56 13.72 14.92
CA HIS A 223 -1.22 14.66 15.98
C HIS A 223 -2.20 15.83 16.08
N HIS A 224 -2.66 16.36 14.96
CA HIS A 224 -3.49 17.55 14.94
C HIS A 224 -4.99 17.28 15.10
N LEU A 225 -5.48 16.12 14.68
CA LEU A 225 -6.91 15.81 14.62
C LEU A 225 -7.37 14.86 15.73
N ASP A 226 -6.59 13.82 15.97
CA ASP A 226 -6.98 12.76 16.92
C ASP A 226 -5.72 12.02 17.42
N PRO A 227 -5.02 12.60 18.42
CA PRO A 227 -3.71 12.10 18.83
C PRO A 227 -3.75 10.66 19.39
N ALA A 228 -2.78 9.86 18.99
CA ALA A 228 -2.53 8.56 19.58
C ALA A 228 -1.85 8.69 20.94
N SER A 229 -2.06 7.71 21.83
CA SER A 229 -1.41 7.60 23.13
C SER A 229 -1.10 6.13 23.46
N GLU A 230 -0.56 5.86 24.62
CA GLU A 230 -0.33 4.48 25.10
C GLU A 230 -1.61 3.65 25.17
N THR A 231 -2.74 4.30 25.50
CA THR A 231 -4.05 3.66 25.66
C THR A 231 -4.98 3.87 24.45
N ARG A 232 -4.57 4.69 23.48
CA ARG A 232 -5.38 5.08 22.33
C ARG A 232 -4.66 4.76 21.03
N THR A 233 -4.99 3.62 20.43
CA THR A 233 -4.42 3.18 19.16
C THR A 233 -5.18 3.78 17.98
N ILE A 234 -4.45 4.39 17.07
CA ILE A 234 -4.95 4.93 15.80
C ILE A 234 -4.35 4.10 14.66
N TRP A 235 -5.14 3.83 13.62
CA TRP A 235 -4.60 3.21 12.41
C TRP A 235 -4.51 4.23 11.28
N HIS A 236 -3.61 3.98 10.35
CA HIS A 236 -3.57 4.72 9.09
C HIS A 236 -3.32 3.79 7.91
N VAL A 237 -3.76 4.23 6.75
CA VAL A 237 -3.70 3.50 5.47
C VAL A 237 -3.54 4.48 4.32
N GLY A 238 -2.86 4.08 3.26
CA GLY A 238 -2.69 4.86 2.05
C GLY A 238 -3.92 4.81 1.13
N TYR A 239 -4.12 5.85 0.34
CA TYR A 239 -5.28 5.97 -0.56
C TYR A 239 -5.36 4.85 -1.61
N GLN A 240 -4.23 4.38 -2.14
CA GLN A 240 -4.22 3.29 -3.11
C GLN A 240 -4.60 1.94 -2.48
N ASP A 241 -4.28 1.76 -1.19
CA ASP A 241 -4.69 0.57 -0.45
C ASP A 241 -6.20 0.59 -0.17
N VAL A 242 -6.76 1.79 0.07
CA VAL A 242 -8.22 1.95 0.22
C VAL A 242 -8.95 1.57 -1.07
N VAL A 243 -8.42 1.95 -2.24
CA VAL A 243 -8.94 1.49 -3.55
C VAL A 243 -8.86 -0.03 -3.65
N ALA A 244 -7.72 -0.63 -3.28
CA ALA A 244 -7.55 -2.08 -3.32
C ALA A 244 -8.53 -2.81 -2.38
N ILE A 245 -8.81 -2.25 -1.20
CA ILE A 245 -9.82 -2.75 -0.27
C ILE A 245 -11.22 -2.69 -0.91
N GLY A 246 -11.62 -1.55 -1.48
CA GLY A 246 -12.92 -1.42 -2.14
C GLY A 246 -13.08 -2.43 -3.28
N ARG A 247 -12.08 -2.56 -4.16
CA ARG A 247 -12.07 -3.54 -5.25
C ARG A 247 -12.12 -4.98 -4.78
N LEU A 248 -11.39 -5.33 -3.72
CA LEU A 248 -11.44 -6.68 -3.16
C LEU A 248 -12.88 -7.10 -2.86
N PHE A 249 -13.62 -6.26 -2.13
CA PHE A 249 -14.97 -6.60 -1.71
C PHE A 249 -15.99 -6.56 -2.85
N THR A 250 -15.81 -5.73 -3.85
CA THR A 250 -16.75 -5.63 -4.97
C THR A 250 -16.48 -6.64 -6.09
N THR A 251 -15.22 -7.12 -6.22
CA THR A 251 -14.83 -8.05 -7.28
C THR A 251 -14.43 -9.44 -6.79
N GLY A 252 -14.11 -9.61 -5.51
CA GLY A 252 -13.53 -10.84 -4.95
C GLY A 252 -12.07 -11.05 -5.36
N ARG A 253 -11.43 -10.09 -6.02
CA ARG A 253 -10.08 -10.23 -6.60
C ARG A 253 -9.08 -9.31 -5.92
N LEU A 254 -7.89 -9.84 -5.63
CA LEU A 254 -6.81 -9.02 -5.08
C LEU A 254 -6.33 -8.00 -6.13
N HIS A 255 -6.42 -6.72 -5.81
CA HIS A 255 -5.89 -5.64 -6.64
C HIS A 255 -4.46 -5.29 -6.19
N SER A 256 -3.48 -5.72 -6.99
CA SER A 256 -2.05 -5.52 -6.68
C SER A 256 -1.36 -4.43 -7.50
N GLU A 257 -2.06 -3.84 -8.47
CA GLU A 257 -1.53 -2.75 -9.28
C GLU A 257 -1.38 -1.46 -8.46
N ARG A 258 -0.30 -0.70 -8.73
CA ARG A 258 -0.01 0.58 -8.06
C ARG A 258 0.51 1.59 -9.07
N VAL A 259 0.11 2.84 -8.88
CA VAL A 259 0.69 3.97 -9.59
C VAL A 259 1.93 4.43 -8.83
N VAL A 260 3.06 4.45 -9.51
CA VAL A 260 4.35 4.87 -8.96
C VAL A 260 4.81 6.14 -9.68
N ALA A 261 5.18 7.17 -8.91
CA ALA A 261 5.77 8.37 -9.49
C ALA A 261 7.23 8.11 -9.87
N LEU A 262 7.59 8.46 -11.09
CA LEU A 262 8.96 8.43 -11.57
C LEU A 262 9.40 9.86 -11.90
N GLY A 263 10.34 10.39 -11.13
CA GLY A 263 10.82 11.76 -11.28
C GLY A 263 12.30 11.86 -10.92
N GLY A 264 12.92 12.98 -11.30
CA GLY A 264 14.32 13.28 -10.97
C GLY A 264 15.01 14.08 -12.06
N PRO A 265 16.17 14.74 -11.77
CA PRO A 265 16.84 15.67 -12.67
C PRO A 265 17.37 15.02 -13.96
N ARG A 266 17.46 13.70 -14.00
CA ARG A 266 17.92 12.93 -15.18
C ARG A 266 16.82 12.08 -15.82
N THR A 267 15.63 12.05 -15.26
CA THR A 267 14.48 11.38 -15.87
C THR A 267 13.96 12.22 -17.02
N ARG A 268 14.37 11.92 -18.24
CA ARG A 268 13.80 12.48 -19.47
C ARG A 268 12.76 11.49 -20.01
N PHE A 269 11.59 11.45 -19.40
CA PHE A 269 10.45 10.84 -20.07
C PHE A 269 9.84 11.88 -21.02
N ARG A 270 10.30 11.88 -22.26
CA ARG A 270 9.60 12.48 -23.38
C ARG A 270 8.89 11.36 -24.13
N GLY A 271 7.61 11.20 -23.91
CA GLY A 271 6.80 10.17 -24.60
C GLY A 271 6.59 8.90 -23.80
N ALA A 272 5.62 8.09 -24.27
CA ALA A 272 5.21 6.84 -23.66
C ALA A 272 6.40 5.99 -23.18
N ILE A 273 6.26 5.37 -22.02
CA ILE A 273 7.18 4.32 -21.57
C ILE A 273 7.25 3.30 -22.68
N PRO A 274 8.44 2.97 -23.22
CA PRO A 274 8.54 2.02 -24.32
C PRO A 274 7.87 0.71 -23.93
N ARG A 275 7.06 0.15 -24.83
CA ARG A 275 6.51 -1.19 -24.66
C ARG A 275 7.64 -2.21 -24.66
N GLY A 276 8.28 -2.40 -23.53
CA GLY A 276 9.37 -3.34 -23.32
C GLY A 276 9.92 -3.15 -21.91
N SER A 277 10.08 -4.26 -21.21
CA SER A 277 10.50 -4.32 -19.80
C SER A 277 11.90 -3.74 -19.52
N GLU A 278 12.62 -3.30 -20.52
CA GLU A 278 14.00 -2.85 -20.41
C GLU A 278 14.13 -1.41 -19.88
N GLY A 279 13.20 -0.53 -20.24
CA GLY A 279 13.36 0.91 -19.95
C GLY A 279 13.18 1.33 -18.48
N LEU A 280 12.23 0.75 -17.72
CA LEU A 280 12.03 1.10 -16.31
C LEU A 280 13.06 0.38 -15.42
N ALA A 281 13.33 -0.87 -15.71
CA ALA A 281 14.40 -1.63 -15.06
C ALA A 281 15.76 -0.97 -15.34
N GLU A 282 16.06 -0.57 -16.58
CA GLU A 282 17.29 0.16 -16.92
C GLU A 282 17.34 1.55 -16.28
N ALA A 283 16.25 2.31 -16.19
CA ALA A 283 16.22 3.60 -15.50
C ALA A 283 16.46 3.49 -14.00
N LEU A 284 16.01 2.39 -13.37
CA LEU A 284 16.29 2.04 -11.97
C LEU A 284 17.67 1.40 -11.79
N LEU A 285 18.13 0.59 -12.78
CA LEU A 285 19.43 -0.09 -12.79
C LEU A 285 20.58 0.82 -13.22
N ALA A 286 20.34 1.92 -13.92
CA ALA A 286 21.33 2.93 -14.25
C ALA A 286 21.86 3.69 -13.02
N ARG A 287 21.43 3.33 -11.81
CA ARG A 287 21.96 3.81 -10.54
C ARG A 287 22.54 2.66 -9.71
N PRO A 288 23.82 2.29 -9.95
CA PRO A 288 24.47 1.20 -9.24
C PRO A 288 24.53 1.38 -7.73
N GLU A 289 24.43 2.61 -7.20
CA GLU A 289 24.34 2.88 -5.77
C GLU A 289 23.04 2.45 -5.12
N LEU A 290 21.91 2.40 -5.84
CA LEU A 290 20.65 1.86 -5.33
C LEU A 290 20.61 0.34 -5.46
N ALA A 291 21.23 -0.24 -6.49
CA ALA A 291 21.36 -1.67 -6.68
C ALA A 291 22.36 -2.29 -5.68
N ARG A 292 23.50 -1.65 -5.41
CA ARG A 292 24.54 -2.15 -4.49
C ARG A 292 24.13 -2.22 -3.02
N ARG A 293 23.10 -1.50 -2.61
CA ARG A 293 22.58 -1.59 -1.22
C ARG A 293 21.65 -2.78 -0.99
N ARG A 294 21.23 -3.52 -2.04
CA ARG A 294 20.19 -4.57 -1.93
C ARG A 294 20.51 -5.91 -2.63
N GLY A 295 21.76 -6.17 -3.05
CA GLY A 295 22.13 -7.42 -3.73
C GLY A 295 21.90 -7.39 -5.25
N GLU A 296 22.65 -8.21 -5.97
CA GLU A 296 22.91 -8.11 -7.41
C GLU A 296 21.76 -8.44 -8.36
N ASP A 297 20.57 -8.78 -7.86
CA ASP A 297 19.42 -9.06 -8.71
C ASP A 297 18.36 -7.97 -8.53
N ALA A 298 18.19 -7.15 -9.56
CA ALA A 298 17.20 -6.09 -9.60
C ALA A 298 15.78 -6.67 -9.65
N ALA A 299 15.23 -6.97 -8.51
CA ALA A 299 13.80 -7.21 -8.35
C ALA A 299 13.08 -5.87 -8.33
N LEU A 300 12.02 -5.73 -9.13
CA LEU A 300 11.07 -4.65 -8.97
C LEU A 300 10.40 -4.86 -7.61
N VAL A 301 10.76 -4.03 -6.64
CA VAL A 301 10.23 -4.14 -5.28
C VAL A 301 8.80 -3.63 -5.28
N TYR A 302 7.86 -4.51 -5.11
CA TYR A 302 6.47 -4.17 -4.87
C TYR A 302 6.32 -3.69 -3.41
N LEU A 303 6.20 -2.38 -3.22
CA LEU A 303 5.94 -1.79 -1.91
C LEU A 303 4.44 -1.88 -1.60
N LEU A 304 4.01 -2.90 -0.88
CA LEU A 304 2.73 -2.86 -0.17
C LEU A 304 2.88 -1.86 0.99
N GLY A 305 2.40 -0.64 0.79
CA GLY A 305 2.18 0.34 1.85
C GLY A 305 3.44 1.01 2.43
N ARG A 306 3.90 2.06 1.82
CA ARG A 306 4.50 3.21 2.49
C ARG A 306 3.85 4.49 2.02
#